data_32b267f2161f0f98f002c703edc4a31c
#
_entry.id   32b267f2161f0f98f002c703edc4a31c
#
_cell.length_a   1.000
_cell.length_b   1.000
_cell.length_c   1.000
_cell.angle_alpha   90.00
_cell.angle_beta   90.00
_cell.angle_gamma   90.00
#
_symmetry.space_group_name_H-M   'P 1'
#
loop_
_entity.id
_entity.type
_entity.pdbx_description
1 polymer ?
#
loop_
_entity_poly.entity_id
_entity_poly.type
_entity_poly.pdbx_seq_one_letter_code
_entity_poly.pdbx_strand_id
1 'polypeptide(L)'
;MLSPADGRIEEIGYATGDHLIQAKRFRYRLADFLATDDAAVTRFHDGATLTIYLAPHNYHRVHMPLAGQVREVVYVPGRRWAVNQRTARAVPGLFARNERVICDFDGTHG
;
A
#
# COMPACT_ATOMS: atom_id res chain seq x y z
N MET A 1 -6.32 10.38 14.64
CA MET A 1 -5.54 9.48 13.74
C MET A 1 -4.06 9.62 14.03
N LEU A 2 -3.37 8.51 14.10
CA LEU A 2 -1.94 8.47 14.38
C LEU A 2 -1.19 7.93 13.16
N SER A 3 0.11 8.23 13.06
CA SER A 3 0.94 7.66 12.00
C SER A 3 1.04 6.13 12.20
N PRO A 4 0.80 5.34 11.15
CA PRO A 4 0.88 3.88 11.25
C PRO A 4 2.32 3.37 11.31
N ALA A 5 3.30 4.18 10.92
CA ALA A 5 4.68 3.75 10.81
C ALA A 5 5.65 4.89 11.08
N ASP A 6 6.88 4.55 11.45
CA ASP A 6 7.99 5.47 11.67
C ASP A 6 8.89 5.44 10.45
N GLY A 7 8.71 6.36 9.53
CA GLY A 7 9.48 6.37 8.30
C GLY A 7 9.34 7.67 7.54
N ARG A 8 9.76 7.62 6.29
CA ARG A 8 9.71 8.77 5.39
C ARG A 8 8.53 8.65 4.45
N ILE A 9 7.75 9.71 4.34
CA ILE A 9 6.66 9.76 3.36
C ILE A 9 7.27 9.85 1.96
N GLU A 10 7.03 8.81 1.16
CA GLU A 10 7.51 8.77 -0.23
C GLU A 10 6.48 9.32 -1.19
N GLU A 11 5.22 8.97 -0.99
CA GLU A 11 4.13 9.44 -1.83
C GLU A 11 2.88 9.67 -1.01
N ILE A 12 2.15 10.71 -1.37
CA ILE A 12 0.85 11.03 -0.79
C ILE A 12 -0.06 11.53 -1.92
N GLY A 13 -1.29 11.08 -1.95
CA GLY A 13 -2.22 11.47 -3.01
C GLY A 13 -3.49 10.65 -2.99
N TYR A 14 -4.05 10.47 -4.17
CA TYR A 14 -5.29 9.71 -4.35
C TYR A 14 -5.12 8.71 -5.48
N ALA A 15 -5.78 7.57 -5.35
CA ALA A 15 -5.91 6.65 -6.46
C ALA A 15 -6.70 7.32 -7.59
N THR A 16 -6.40 6.96 -8.82
CA THR A 16 -7.16 7.43 -9.99
C THR A 16 -8.08 6.29 -10.42
N GLY A 17 -9.35 6.37 -10.03
CA GLY A 17 -10.28 5.28 -10.21
C GLY A 17 -9.78 4.05 -9.44
N ASP A 18 -9.45 2.99 -10.16
CA ASP A 18 -8.92 1.74 -9.62
C ASP A 18 -7.40 1.59 -9.80
N HIS A 19 -6.70 2.67 -10.12
CA HIS A 19 -5.25 2.65 -10.34
C HIS A 19 -4.48 3.46 -9.31
N LEU A 20 -3.29 2.96 -8.99
CA LEU A 20 -2.28 3.67 -8.21
C LEU A 20 -1.11 4.04 -9.12
N ILE A 21 -0.35 5.06 -8.70
CA ILE A 21 0.84 5.49 -9.43
C ILE A 21 2.07 5.19 -8.60
N GLN A 22 3.07 4.55 -9.22
CA GLN A 22 4.34 4.20 -8.62
C GLN A 22 5.42 5.17 -9.12
N ALA A 23 6.05 5.90 -8.19
CA ALA A 23 7.15 6.84 -8.48
C ALA A 23 6.80 7.85 -9.58
N LYS A 24 5.55 8.25 -9.70
CA LYS A 24 5.01 9.18 -10.72
C LYS A 24 5.25 8.69 -12.15
N ARG A 25 5.52 7.40 -12.33
CA ARG A 25 5.91 6.85 -13.62
C ARG A 25 5.05 5.69 -14.07
N PHE A 26 4.78 4.73 -13.21
CA PHE A 26 4.06 3.50 -13.54
C PHE A 26 2.70 3.49 -12.89
N ARG A 27 1.70 3.01 -13.65
CA ARG A 27 0.38 2.73 -13.10
C ARG A 27 0.26 1.26 -12.78
N TYR A 28 -0.45 0.93 -11.71
CA TYR A 28 -0.80 -0.44 -11.39
C TYR A 28 -2.19 -0.48 -10.78
N ARG A 29 -2.87 -1.62 -10.94
CA ARG A 29 -4.26 -1.75 -10.50
C ARG A 29 -4.34 -2.06 -9.02
N LEU A 30 -5.33 -1.46 -8.35
CA LEU A 30 -5.63 -1.77 -6.95
C LEU A 30 -5.90 -3.25 -6.75
N ALA A 31 -6.68 -3.88 -7.65
CA ALA A 31 -7.00 -5.30 -7.55
C ALA A 31 -5.74 -6.18 -7.57
N ASP A 32 -4.76 -5.83 -8.38
CA ASP A 32 -3.49 -6.56 -8.43
C ASP A 32 -2.70 -6.37 -7.15
N PHE A 33 -2.60 -5.13 -6.67
CA PHE A 33 -1.88 -4.82 -5.44
C PHE A 33 -2.51 -5.50 -4.22
N LEU A 34 -3.83 -5.46 -4.11
CA LEU A 34 -4.57 -6.06 -3.00
C LEU A 34 -4.87 -7.56 -3.21
N ALA A 35 -4.42 -8.12 -4.34
CA ALA A 35 -4.57 -9.53 -4.68
C ALA A 35 -6.04 -10.01 -4.55
N THR A 36 -6.94 -9.23 -5.11
CA THR A 36 -8.39 -9.50 -5.06
C THR A 36 -9.05 -9.11 -6.38
N ASP A 37 -10.37 -9.20 -6.47
CA ASP A 37 -11.09 -8.83 -7.68
C ASP A 37 -11.48 -7.34 -7.70
N ASP A 38 -11.91 -6.87 -8.88
CA ASP A 38 -12.26 -5.45 -9.06
C ASP A 38 -13.47 -5.03 -8.21
N ALA A 39 -14.41 -5.94 -7.97
CA ALA A 39 -15.59 -5.63 -7.17
C ALA A 39 -15.22 -5.34 -5.72
N ALA A 40 -14.25 -6.09 -5.18
CA ALA A 40 -13.82 -5.93 -3.79
C ALA A 40 -13.09 -4.61 -3.53
N VAL A 41 -12.48 -4.01 -4.56
CA VAL A 41 -11.73 -2.76 -4.40
C VAL A 41 -12.53 -1.52 -4.76
N THR A 42 -13.78 -1.65 -5.15
CA THR A 42 -14.63 -0.52 -5.57
C THR A 42 -14.69 0.57 -4.50
N ARG A 43 -14.71 0.18 -3.22
CA ARG A 43 -14.77 1.13 -2.10
C ARG A 43 -13.51 1.99 -1.98
N PHE A 44 -12.41 1.61 -2.64
CA PHE A 44 -11.15 2.36 -2.60
C PHE A 44 -10.95 3.22 -3.86
N HIS A 45 -11.90 3.23 -4.78
CA HIS A 45 -11.79 4.07 -5.99
C HIS A 45 -11.62 5.54 -5.58
N ASP A 46 -10.65 6.20 -6.16
CA ASP A 46 -10.30 7.61 -5.89
C ASP A 46 -9.96 7.87 -4.42
N GLY A 47 -9.64 6.82 -3.67
CA GLY A 47 -9.30 6.93 -2.25
C GLY A 47 -7.93 7.55 -2.00
N ALA A 48 -7.75 8.08 -0.80
CA ALA A 48 -6.47 8.63 -0.38
C ALA A 48 -5.41 7.53 -0.22
N THR A 49 -4.18 7.84 -0.61
CA THR A 49 -3.05 6.92 -0.54
C THR A 49 -1.87 7.57 0.16
N LEU A 50 -1.14 6.77 0.90
CA LEU A 50 0.06 7.20 1.58
C LEU A 50 1.08 6.06 1.55
N THR A 51 2.27 6.35 1.06
CA THR A 51 3.38 5.40 1.05
C THR A 51 4.47 5.90 1.99
N ILE A 52 4.83 5.07 2.95
CA ILE A 52 5.89 5.37 3.93
C ILE A 52 7.02 4.37 3.75
N TYR A 53 8.22 4.87 3.53
CA TYR A 53 9.43 4.05 3.43
C TYR A 53 10.07 3.93 4.81
N LEU A 54 10.35 2.70 5.23
CA LEU A 54 11.06 2.40 6.47
C LEU A 54 12.49 1.97 6.14
N ALA A 55 13.47 2.81 6.49
CA ALA A 55 14.87 2.43 6.36
C ALA A 55 15.23 1.40 7.44
N PRO A 56 16.35 0.66 7.29
CA PRO A 56 16.73 -0.37 8.26
C PRO A 56 16.84 0.13 9.70
N HIS A 57 17.16 1.40 9.93
CA HIS A 57 17.29 1.98 11.26
C HIS A 57 15.96 2.47 11.84
N ASN A 58 14.89 2.50 11.07
CA ASN A 58 13.58 2.93 11.56
C ASN A 58 12.92 1.81 12.36
N TYR A 59 11.98 2.22 13.24
CA TYR A 59 11.10 1.28 13.93
C TYR A 59 10.20 0.60 12.91
N HIS A 60 10.24 -0.74 12.86
CA HIS A 60 9.59 -1.52 11.80
C HIS A 60 8.22 -2.09 12.14
N ARG A 61 7.69 -1.81 13.32
CA ARG A 61 6.33 -2.22 13.65
C ARG A 61 5.32 -1.24 13.10
N VAL A 62 4.28 -1.76 12.50
CA VAL A 62 3.19 -0.96 11.93
C VAL A 62 2.01 -1.00 12.90
N HIS A 63 1.41 0.14 13.13
CA HIS A 63 0.31 0.30 14.08
C HIS A 63 -0.95 0.76 13.35
N MET A 64 -2.11 0.42 13.92
CA MET A 64 -3.38 0.92 13.42
C MET A 64 -3.43 2.45 13.55
N PRO A 65 -3.66 3.18 12.44
CA PRO A 65 -3.67 4.65 12.48
C PRO A 65 -4.87 5.24 13.21
N LEU A 66 -5.93 4.43 13.36
CA LEU A 66 -7.15 4.83 14.05
C LEU A 66 -7.84 3.59 14.61
N ALA A 67 -8.82 3.80 15.49
CA ALA A 67 -9.60 2.70 16.03
C ALA A 67 -10.39 2.03 14.91
N GLY A 68 -10.47 0.71 14.94
CA GLY A 68 -11.15 -0.04 13.91
C GLY A 68 -11.08 -1.53 14.17
N GLN A 69 -11.63 -2.29 13.25
CA GLN A 69 -11.67 -3.75 13.35
C GLN A 69 -11.00 -4.37 12.12
N VAL A 70 -10.06 -5.28 12.34
CA VAL A 70 -9.41 -6.02 11.26
C VAL A 70 -10.42 -6.99 10.66
N ARG A 71 -10.60 -6.91 9.34
CA ARG A 71 -11.49 -7.81 8.59
C ARG A 71 -10.73 -9.00 8.05
N GLU A 72 -9.55 -8.76 7.50
CA GLU A 72 -8.79 -9.80 6.82
C GLU A 72 -7.31 -9.45 6.81
N VAL A 73 -6.47 -10.47 6.94
CA VAL A 73 -5.02 -10.35 6.76
C VAL A 73 -4.61 -11.40 5.73
N VAL A 74 -4.00 -10.95 4.64
CA VAL A 74 -3.61 -11.82 3.54
C VAL A 74 -2.12 -11.69 3.27
N TYR A 75 -1.42 -12.83 3.27
CA TYR A 75 -0.05 -12.91 2.81
C TYR A 75 -0.04 -13.22 1.30
N VAL A 76 0.66 -12.38 0.53
CA VAL A 76 0.79 -12.56 -0.91
C VAL A 76 2.25 -12.90 -1.23
N PRO A 77 2.54 -14.12 -1.68
CA PRO A 77 3.89 -14.46 -2.10
C PRO A 77 4.27 -13.70 -3.37
N GLY A 78 5.56 -13.50 -3.55
CA GLY A 78 6.05 -12.79 -4.73
C GLY A 78 7.54 -12.61 -4.69
N ARG A 79 8.02 -11.69 -5.49
CA ARG A 79 9.45 -11.32 -5.55
C ARG A 79 9.85 -10.59 -4.27
N ARG A 80 11.16 -10.44 -4.09
CA ARG A 80 11.73 -9.76 -2.91
C ARG A 80 12.70 -8.68 -3.35
N TRP A 81 12.30 -7.87 -4.31
CA TRP A 81 13.08 -6.71 -4.69
C TRP A 81 13.20 -5.75 -3.52
N ALA A 82 14.35 -5.13 -3.37
CA ALA A 82 14.49 -4.02 -2.45
C ALA A 82 13.49 -2.91 -2.83
N VAL A 83 12.84 -2.32 -1.82
CA VAL A 83 11.88 -1.26 -2.06
C VAL A 83 12.53 0.07 -1.72
N ASN A 84 12.88 0.84 -2.75
CA ASN A 84 13.46 2.17 -2.63
C ASN A 84 13.11 2.97 -3.89
N GLN A 85 13.52 4.22 -3.94
CA GLN A 85 13.21 5.08 -5.10
C GLN A 85 13.78 4.53 -6.41
N ARG A 86 14.96 3.94 -6.35
CA ARG A 86 15.63 3.38 -7.54
C ARG A 86 14.84 2.23 -8.14
N THR A 87 14.43 1.26 -7.33
CA THR A 87 13.64 0.12 -7.80
C THR A 87 12.23 0.54 -8.19
N ALA A 88 11.63 1.49 -7.49
CA ALA A 88 10.30 2.00 -7.84
C ALA A 88 10.30 2.68 -9.21
N ARG A 89 11.40 3.32 -9.60
CA ARG A 89 11.54 3.95 -10.92
C ARG A 89 11.87 2.95 -12.02
N ALA A 90 12.42 1.79 -11.68
CA ALA A 90 12.93 0.83 -12.65
C ALA A 90 12.00 -0.36 -12.88
N VAL A 91 11.22 -0.77 -11.88
CA VAL A 91 10.42 -2.00 -11.93
C VAL A 91 8.93 -1.64 -11.98
N PRO A 92 8.28 -1.76 -13.15
CA PRO A 92 6.84 -1.48 -13.24
C PRO A 92 6.04 -2.43 -12.35
N GLY A 93 5.08 -1.87 -11.60
CA GLY A 93 4.22 -2.65 -10.73
C GLY A 93 4.94 -3.32 -9.58
N LEU A 94 6.05 -2.74 -9.10
CA LEU A 94 6.87 -3.29 -8.03
C LEU A 94 6.03 -3.76 -6.83
N PHE A 95 5.13 -2.91 -6.35
CA PHE A 95 4.34 -3.21 -5.15
C PHE A 95 3.34 -4.34 -5.38
N ALA A 96 2.85 -4.50 -6.60
CA ALA A 96 1.92 -5.57 -6.96
C ALA A 96 2.63 -6.89 -7.28
N ARG A 97 3.96 -6.89 -7.41
CA ARG A 97 4.78 -8.06 -7.74
C ARG A 97 5.60 -8.56 -6.57
N ASN A 98 5.89 -7.70 -5.61
CA ASN A 98 6.66 -8.07 -4.42
C ASN A 98 5.80 -8.83 -3.41
N GLU A 99 6.49 -9.67 -2.62
CA GLU A 99 5.92 -10.28 -1.43
C GLU A 99 5.36 -9.21 -0.49
N ARG A 100 4.18 -9.44 0.06
CA ARG A 100 3.54 -8.47 0.93
C ARG A 100 2.49 -9.09 1.83
N VAL A 101 2.13 -8.35 2.86
CA VAL A 101 1.00 -8.66 3.73
C VAL A 101 -0.02 -7.54 3.57
N ILE A 102 -1.27 -7.91 3.34
CA ILE A 102 -2.37 -6.97 3.21
C ILE A 102 -3.25 -7.11 4.45
N CYS A 103 -3.43 -6.00 5.14
CA CYS A 103 -4.32 -5.93 6.29
C CYS A 103 -5.50 -5.04 5.95
N ASP A 104 -6.67 -5.64 5.82
CA ASP A 104 -7.92 -4.93 5.54
C ASP A 104 -8.69 -4.73 6.83
N PHE A 105 -9.09 -3.50 7.12
CA PHE A 105 -9.83 -3.20 8.34
C PHE A 105 -10.84 -2.08 8.11
N ASP A 106 -11.85 -2.05 8.97
CA ASP A 106 -12.85 -0.99 8.99
C ASP A 106 -12.54 -0.04 10.13
N GLY A 107 -12.40 1.25 9.82
CA GLY A 107 -12.27 2.29 10.83
C GLY A 107 -13.62 2.67 11.41
N THR A 108 -13.60 3.37 12.56
CA THR A 108 -14.82 3.81 13.24
C THR A 108 -15.58 4.89 12.46
N HIS A 109 -14.96 5.51 11.49
CA HIS A 109 -15.53 6.57 10.68
C HIS A 109 -15.62 6.22 9.19
N GLY A 110 -15.57 4.97 8.85
CA GLY A 110 -15.72 4.54 7.47
C GLY A 110 -14.53 3.90 6.79
#